data_892801d9769dd32d1403c8e34473f02b
#
_entry.id   892801d9769dd32d1403c8e34473f02b
#
_cell.length_a   1.000
_cell.length_b   1.000
_cell.length_c   1.000
_cell.angle_alpha   90.00
_cell.angle_beta   90.00
_cell.angle_gamma   90.00
#
_symmetry.space_group_name_H-M   'P 1'
#
loop_
_entity.id
_entity.type
_entity.pdbx_description
1 polymer ?
#
loop_
_entity_poly.entity_id
_entity_poly.type
_entity_poly.pdbx_seq_one_letter_code
_entity_poly.pdbx_strand_id
1 'polypeptide(L)'
;MKKIAVILAGCGRMDGSEIHESVLTLLSIQQAGATYQCFSLDQAQVQVVNHLTNESEPTQTRNMLVESARIARGDVLPLDDLNLDDYAGLIIPGGNGIAANLFTLAKDGVDFQVNQLVANSAREF
;
A
#
# COMPACT_ATOMS: atom_id res chain seq x y z
N MET A 1 -20.04 7.27 -12.16
CA MET A 1 -18.67 6.75 -12.40
C MET A 1 -18.22 5.97 -11.18
N LYS A 2 -17.72 4.75 -11.40
CA LYS A 2 -17.26 3.91 -10.29
C LYS A 2 -15.95 4.45 -9.71
N LYS A 3 -15.81 4.34 -8.41
CA LYS A 3 -14.62 4.77 -7.68
C LYS A 3 -13.98 3.59 -6.97
N ILE A 4 -12.67 3.44 -7.12
CA ILE A 4 -11.90 2.31 -6.57
C ILE A 4 -10.99 2.82 -5.46
N ALA A 5 -10.99 2.15 -4.32
CA ALA A 5 -10.01 2.39 -3.27
C ALA A 5 -8.75 1.59 -3.58
N VAL A 6 -7.58 2.24 -3.51
CA VAL A 6 -6.29 1.61 -3.76
C VAL A 6 -5.44 1.76 -2.50
N ILE A 7 -5.04 0.66 -1.89
CA ILE A 7 -4.19 0.68 -0.71
C ILE A 7 -2.73 0.52 -1.12
N LEU A 8 -1.91 1.49 -0.77
CA LEU A 8 -0.46 1.48 -0.95
C LEU A 8 0.23 1.29 0.39
N ALA A 9 1.47 0.82 0.36
CA ALA A 9 2.24 0.51 1.55
C ALA A 9 3.70 0.98 1.43
N GLY A 10 3.88 2.23 1.03
CA GLY A 10 5.20 2.79 0.76
C GLY A 10 5.51 2.81 -0.74
N CYS A 11 6.79 3.00 -1.07
CA CYS A 11 7.23 3.21 -2.45
C CYS A 11 8.56 2.50 -2.69
N GLY A 12 8.50 1.26 -3.20
CA GLY A 12 9.67 0.46 -3.50
C GLY A 12 9.34 -1.03 -3.46
N ARG A 13 9.81 -1.80 -4.45
CA ARG A 13 9.44 -3.22 -4.57
C ARG A 13 9.88 -4.08 -3.38
N MET A 14 10.94 -3.65 -2.66
CA MET A 14 11.52 -4.46 -1.57
C MET A 14 11.01 -4.05 -0.18
N ASP A 15 10.63 -2.78 0.00
CA ASP A 15 10.24 -2.25 1.30
C ASP A 15 8.89 -1.53 1.31
N GLY A 16 8.22 -1.48 0.17
CA GLY A 16 6.94 -0.82 0.01
C GLY A 16 6.08 -1.47 -1.06
N SER A 17 5.22 -0.67 -1.68
CA SER A 17 4.46 -1.07 -2.87
C SER A 17 5.39 -1.11 -4.08
N GLU A 18 5.18 -2.10 -4.96
CA GLU A 18 5.91 -2.18 -6.21
C GLU A 18 5.47 -1.01 -7.11
N ILE A 19 6.45 -0.20 -7.56
CA ILE A 19 6.14 1.07 -8.24
C ILE A 19 5.43 0.83 -9.57
N HIS A 20 5.94 -0.10 -10.39
CA HIS A 20 5.37 -0.37 -11.71
C HIS A 20 3.96 -0.95 -11.60
N GLU A 21 3.76 -1.94 -10.74
CA GLU A 21 2.43 -2.53 -10.52
C GLU A 21 1.44 -1.47 -10.03
N SER A 22 1.87 -0.61 -9.11
CA SER A 22 1.02 0.46 -8.58
C SER A 22 0.62 1.46 -9.66
N VAL A 23 1.58 1.97 -10.41
CA VAL A 23 1.32 2.96 -11.48
C VAL A 23 0.45 2.37 -12.56
N LEU A 24 0.73 1.15 -12.99
CA LEU A 24 -0.07 0.47 -14.03
C LEU A 24 -1.50 0.18 -13.54
N THR A 25 -1.66 -0.15 -12.26
CA THR A 25 -2.98 -0.31 -11.65
C THR A 25 -3.78 0.99 -11.73
N LEU A 26 -3.19 2.12 -11.32
CA LEU A 26 -3.86 3.42 -11.38
C LEU A 26 -4.24 3.79 -12.81
N LEU A 27 -3.33 3.57 -13.76
CA LEU A 27 -3.60 3.81 -15.18
C LEU A 27 -4.73 2.93 -15.68
N SER A 28 -4.72 1.66 -15.35
CA SER A 28 -5.74 0.70 -15.80
C SER A 28 -7.13 1.06 -15.28
N ILE A 29 -7.23 1.55 -14.04
CA ILE A 29 -8.50 2.02 -13.47
C ILE A 29 -9.06 3.17 -14.31
N GLN A 30 -8.22 4.15 -14.65
CA GLN A 30 -8.62 5.29 -15.47
C GLN A 30 -9.02 4.88 -16.88
N GLN A 31 -8.27 3.97 -17.49
CA GLN A 31 -8.57 3.45 -18.83
C GLN A 31 -9.89 2.68 -18.86
N ALA A 32 -10.28 2.07 -17.75
CA ALA A 32 -11.56 1.38 -17.61
C ALA A 32 -12.73 2.34 -17.35
N GLY A 33 -12.49 3.64 -17.31
CA GLY A 33 -13.52 4.64 -17.10
C GLY A 33 -13.92 4.84 -15.63
N ALA A 34 -13.12 4.33 -14.69
CA ALA A 34 -13.34 4.55 -13.26
C ALA A 34 -12.40 5.62 -12.71
N THR A 35 -12.66 6.04 -11.49
CA THR A 35 -11.74 6.89 -10.71
C THR A 35 -11.18 6.11 -9.54
N TYR A 36 -10.18 6.65 -8.87
CA TYR A 36 -9.59 5.99 -7.70
C TYR A 36 -9.23 7.00 -6.62
N GLN A 37 -9.10 6.51 -5.40
CA GLN A 37 -8.49 7.22 -4.29
C GLN A 37 -7.48 6.27 -3.64
N CYS A 38 -6.25 6.76 -3.45
CA CYS A 38 -5.21 6.01 -2.75
C CYS A 38 -5.32 6.23 -1.25
N PHE A 39 -5.00 5.18 -0.50
CA PHE A 39 -4.93 5.16 0.95
C PHE A 39 -3.66 4.46 1.40
N SER A 40 -3.13 4.83 2.56
CA SER A 40 -2.01 4.14 3.17
C SER A 40 -2.03 4.29 4.69
N LEU A 41 -1.24 3.46 5.37
CA LEU A 41 -1.10 3.56 6.82
C LEU A 41 -0.15 4.70 7.18
N ASP A 42 -0.57 5.54 8.13
CA ASP A 42 0.26 6.62 8.67
C ASP A 42 1.13 6.08 9.80
N GLN A 43 2.11 5.26 9.43
CA GLN A 43 3.05 4.65 10.36
C GLN A 43 4.36 4.32 9.65
N ALA A 44 5.40 4.02 10.41
CA ALA A 44 6.70 3.68 9.86
C ALA A 44 6.64 2.36 9.09
N GLN A 45 7.40 2.29 7.98
CA GLN A 45 7.67 1.02 7.31
C GLN A 45 8.46 0.10 8.25
N VAL A 46 8.26 -1.21 8.10
CA VAL A 46 8.98 -2.22 8.90
C VAL A 46 10.48 -2.13 8.67
N GLN A 47 10.89 -1.81 7.45
CA GLN A 47 12.30 -1.63 7.10
C GLN A 47 12.44 -0.64 5.97
N VAL A 48 13.66 -0.15 5.80
CA VAL A 48 14.09 0.65 4.66
C VAL A 48 15.18 -0.13 3.94
N VAL A 49 15.05 -0.32 2.63
CA VAL A 49 15.99 -1.09 1.82
C VAL A 49 16.65 -0.17 0.79
N ASN A 50 17.96 -0.29 0.67
CA ASN A 50 18.71 0.32 -0.43
C ASN A 50 18.52 -0.56 -1.67
N HIS A 51 17.72 -0.11 -2.61
CA HIS A 51 17.37 -0.88 -3.81
C HIS A 51 18.55 -1.07 -4.77
N LEU A 52 19.63 -0.30 -4.60
CA LEU A 52 20.85 -0.50 -5.40
C LEU A 52 21.64 -1.72 -4.88
N THR A 53 21.76 -1.83 -3.56
CA THR A 53 22.57 -2.88 -2.92
C THR A 53 21.74 -4.08 -2.45
N ASN A 54 20.41 -3.93 -2.37
CA ASN A 54 19.46 -4.89 -1.79
C ASN A 54 19.66 -5.09 -0.28
N GLU A 55 20.33 -4.16 0.39
CA GLU A 55 20.61 -4.26 1.81
C GLU A 55 19.67 -3.36 2.61
N SER A 56 19.29 -3.84 3.79
CA SER A 56 18.53 -3.07 4.75
C SER A 56 19.36 -1.90 5.30
N GLU A 57 18.70 -0.77 5.50
CA GLU A 57 19.30 0.43 6.11
C GLU A 57 18.68 0.63 7.51
N PRO A 58 19.22 -0.06 8.53
CA PRO A 58 18.56 -0.12 9.84
C PRO A 58 18.54 1.20 10.60
N THR A 59 19.36 2.18 10.19
CA THR A 59 19.39 3.52 10.79
C THR A 59 18.40 4.49 10.16
N GLN A 60 17.71 4.09 9.08
CA GLN A 60 16.71 4.92 8.40
C GLN A 60 15.31 4.49 8.77
N THR A 61 14.43 5.48 8.84
CA THR A 61 12.99 5.28 9.05
C THR A 61 12.23 6.05 7.98
N ARG A 62 11.19 5.44 7.42
CA ARG A 62 10.31 6.09 6.45
C ARG A 62 8.86 5.86 6.84
N ASN A 63 8.06 6.92 6.75
CA ASN A 63 6.62 6.84 6.97
C ASN A 63 5.95 6.29 5.71
N MET A 64 5.12 5.28 5.88
CA MET A 64 4.47 4.57 4.78
C MET A 64 3.53 5.49 3.98
N LEU A 65 2.74 6.30 4.65
CA LEU A 65 1.83 7.26 4.01
C LEU A 65 2.61 8.29 3.18
N VAL A 66 3.67 8.85 3.77
CA VAL A 66 4.53 9.84 3.11
C VAL A 66 5.18 9.24 1.87
N GLU A 67 5.71 8.02 1.96
CA GLU A 67 6.35 7.38 0.81
C GLU A 67 5.34 6.98 -0.26
N SER A 68 4.15 6.53 0.13
CA SER A 68 3.07 6.23 -0.82
C SER A 68 2.65 7.45 -1.63
N ALA A 69 2.79 8.65 -1.07
CA ALA A 69 2.48 9.90 -1.77
C ALA A 69 3.35 10.11 -3.01
N ARG A 70 4.52 9.48 -3.10
CA ARG A 70 5.36 9.53 -4.31
C ARG A 70 4.67 8.89 -5.50
N ILE A 71 4.02 7.75 -5.28
CA ILE A 71 3.25 7.04 -6.31
C ILE A 71 1.95 7.77 -6.61
N ALA A 72 1.23 8.17 -5.56
CA ALA A 72 -0.07 8.82 -5.66
C ALA A 72 0.01 10.31 -6.01
N ARG A 73 1.23 10.86 -6.13
CA ARG A 73 1.50 12.27 -6.44
C ARG A 73 0.84 13.21 -5.43
N GLY A 74 0.93 12.84 -4.16
CA GLY A 74 0.39 13.61 -3.04
C GLY A 74 -1.07 13.32 -2.72
N ASP A 75 -1.80 12.69 -3.62
CA ASP A 75 -3.23 12.41 -3.44
C ASP A 75 -3.42 11.04 -2.77
N VAL A 76 -3.12 10.99 -1.48
CA VAL A 76 -3.24 9.79 -0.66
C VAL A 76 -3.77 10.19 0.72
N LEU A 77 -4.69 9.40 1.24
CA LEU A 77 -5.33 9.64 2.54
C LEU A 77 -4.92 8.55 3.53
N PRO A 78 -4.93 8.84 4.84
CA PRO A 78 -4.75 7.81 5.85
C PRO A 78 -5.84 6.74 5.73
N LEU A 79 -5.45 5.48 5.92
CA LEU A 79 -6.40 4.37 5.82
C LEU A 79 -7.56 4.49 6.82
N ASP A 80 -7.37 5.18 7.94
CA ASP A 80 -8.44 5.46 8.90
C ASP A 80 -9.61 6.24 8.28
N ASP A 81 -9.35 7.00 7.22
CA ASP A 81 -10.37 7.82 6.54
C ASP A 81 -11.14 7.05 5.47
N LEU A 82 -10.82 5.77 5.26
CA LEU A 82 -11.50 4.95 4.25
C LEU A 82 -12.91 4.61 4.71
N ASN A 83 -13.89 5.08 3.95
CA ASN A 83 -15.28 4.67 4.08
C ASN A 83 -15.62 3.77 2.87
N LEU A 84 -15.80 2.49 3.10
CA LEU A 84 -16.02 1.50 2.04
C LEU A 84 -17.30 1.73 1.25
N ASP A 85 -18.28 2.39 1.85
CA ASP A 85 -19.55 2.70 1.16
C ASP A 85 -19.36 3.65 -0.03
N ASP A 86 -18.25 4.38 -0.06
CA ASP A 86 -17.95 5.33 -1.12
C ASP A 86 -17.30 4.67 -2.35
N TYR A 87 -16.98 3.38 -2.28
CA TYR A 87 -16.16 2.71 -3.29
C TYR A 87 -16.84 1.46 -3.85
N ALA A 88 -16.61 1.22 -5.15
CA ALA A 88 -17.13 0.05 -5.86
C ALA A 88 -16.15 -1.14 -5.83
N GLY A 89 -14.90 -0.91 -5.46
CA GLY A 89 -13.88 -1.95 -5.41
C GLY A 89 -12.68 -1.53 -4.57
N LEU A 90 -11.88 -2.52 -4.18
CA LEU A 90 -10.66 -2.36 -3.40
C LEU A 90 -9.53 -3.11 -4.10
N ILE A 91 -8.41 -2.43 -4.35
CA ILE A 91 -7.23 -3.03 -4.95
C ILE A 91 -6.02 -2.74 -4.08
N ILE A 92 -5.19 -3.75 -3.87
CA ILE A 92 -3.90 -3.64 -3.17
C ILE A 92 -2.82 -4.10 -4.15
N PRO A 93 -2.09 -3.18 -4.80
CA PRO A 93 -0.98 -3.56 -5.67
C PRO A 93 0.11 -4.32 -4.90
N GLY A 94 0.90 -5.11 -5.61
CA GLY A 94 1.94 -5.95 -4.99
C GLY A 94 3.17 -5.19 -4.54
N GLY A 95 4.16 -5.95 -4.08
CA GLY A 95 5.43 -5.48 -3.56
C GLY A 95 5.79 -6.20 -2.27
N ASN A 96 7.08 -6.38 -2.00
CA ASN A 96 7.51 -7.04 -0.77
C ASN A 96 7.09 -6.29 0.50
N GLY A 97 6.97 -4.96 0.40
CA GLY A 97 6.48 -4.15 1.51
C GLY A 97 5.01 -4.38 1.85
N ILE A 98 4.22 -4.92 0.93
CA ILE A 98 2.85 -5.33 1.23
C ILE A 98 2.88 -6.44 2.29
N ALA A 99 3.67 -7.48 2.04
CA ALA A 99 3.81 -8.59 3.00
C ALA A 99 4.45 -8.14 4.32
N ALA A 100 5.41 -7.22 4.28
CA ALA A 100 6.13 -6.76 5.46
C ALA A 100 5.36 -5.71 6.27
N ASN A 101 4.69 -4.76 5.59
CA ASN A 101 4.06 -3.61 6.24
C ASN A 101 2.58 -3.84 6.59
N LEU A 102 1.85 -4.58 5.75
CA LEU A 102 0.43 -4.85 5.96
C LEU A 102 0.18 -6.21 6.62
N PHE A 103 1.14 -7.12 6.51
CA PHE A 103 1.10 -8.48 7.07
C PHE A 103 2.38 -8.75 7.84
N THR A 104 2.40 -9.84 8.59
CA THR A 104 3.61 -10.31 9.27
C THR A 104 4.14 -11.62 8.68
N LEU A 105 3.77 -11.95 7.43
CA LEU A 105 4.11 -13.22 6.79
C LEU A 105 5.63 -13.46 6.72
N ALA A 106 6.40 -12.44 6.38
CA ALA A 106 7.86 -12.55 6.26
C ALA A 106 8.54 -12.84 7.62
N LYS A 107 7.90 -12.41 8.73
CA LYS A 107 8.42 -12.58 10.09
C LYS A 107 7.87 -13.85 10.76
N ASP A 108 6.58 -14.11 10.63
CA ASP A 108 5.86 -15.11 11.41
C ASP A 108 5.50 -16.38 10.62
N GLY A 109 5.81 -16.42 9.32
CA GLY A 109 5.51 -17.58 8.47
C GLY A 109 4.02 -17.89 8.44
N VAL A 110 3.65 -19.15 8.70
CA VAL A 110 2.25 -19.60 8.64
C VAL A 110 1.37 -18.99 9.73
N ASP A 111 1.96 -18.47 10.80
CA ASP A 111 1.25 -17.81 11.89
C ASP A 111 1.11 -16.29 11.67
N PHE A 112 1.27 -15.84 10.43
CA PHE A 112 1.23 -14.43 10.09
C PHE A 112 -0.08 -13.75 10.50
N GLN A 113 0.03 -12.44 10.77
CA GLN A 113 -1.12 -11.59 11.07
C GLN A 113 -1.27 -10.50 10.02
N VAL A 114 -2.48 -10.02 9.86
CA VAL A 114 -2.83 -8.93 8.94
C VAL A 114 -3.07 -7.67 9.77
N ASN A 115 -2.58 -6.52 9.30
CA ASN A 115 -2.91 -5.24 9.92
C ASN A 115 -4.43 -5.12 10.08
N GLN A 116 -4.91 -4.71 11.25
CA GLN A 116 -6.33 -4.73 11.57
C GLN A 116 -7.18 -3.83 10.65
N LEU A 117 -6.68 -2.66 10.30
CA LEU A 117 -7.38 -1.76 9.37
C LEU A 117 -7.50 -2.37 7.98
N VAL A 118 -6.44 -3.00 7.50
CA VAL A 118 -6.42 -3.69 6.20
C VAL A 118 -7.37 -4.89 6.23
N ALA A 119 -7.32 -5.70 7.29
CA ALA A 119 -8.18 -6.86 7.43
C ALA A 119 -9.66 -6.46 7.48
N ASN A 120 -10.00 -5.41 8.20
CA ASN A 120 -11.37 -4.91 8.27
C ASN A 120 -11.84 -4.43 6.89
N SER A 121 -11.01 -3.67 6.18
CA SER A 121 -11.33 -3.18 4.83
C SER A 121 -11.58 -4.34 3.86
N ALA A 122 -10.73 -5.36 3.88
CA ALA A 122 -10.87 -6.51 2.98
C ALA A 122 -12.11 -7.36 3.29
N ARG A 123 -12.45 -7.53 4.58
CA ARG A 123 -13.61 -8.34 4.99
C ARG A 123 -14.94 -7.71 4.61
N GLU A 124 -15.04 -6.39 4.74
CA GLU A 124 -16.29 -5.69 4.47
C GLU A 124 -16.54 -5.48 2.99
N PHE A 125 -15.52 -5.71 2.19
CA PHE A 125 -15.62 -5.60 0.75
C PHE A 125 -15.97 -6.92 0.11
#